data_15496a9c05d0ffa04c5f60ca8119ea22
#
_entry.id   15496a9c05d0ffa04c5f60ca8119ea22
#
_cell.length_a   1.000
_cell.length_b   1.000
_cell.length_c   1.000
_cell.angle_alpha   90.00
_cell.angle_beta   90.00
_cell.angle_gamma   90.00
#
_symmetry.space_group_name_H-M   'P 1'
#
loop_
_entity.id
_entity.type
_entity.pdbx_description
1 polymer ?
#
loop_
_entity_poly.entity_id
_entity_poly.type
_entity_poly.pdbx_seq_one_letter_code
_entity_poly.pdbx_strand_id
1 'polypeptide(L)'
;MSIEPVSTEVIVGDGLILRGYEWPTRGAPVVLLHDHDDDLDAWHDLDGELATNGFRVINLELRGHGLSDGEADRNTVLSDTEALLKEVKNVWGPIGLCAYGDVAATLCFLDSLCAPTVQIGISPQPSTDKPLDGTQRPDTAYLVMSGTGDKKRTEQARLVFDSLGRNKLWASVASKQQGPELLQKHPHLIGDITLFLQRYLVPAHLDWQKTALDQVISETTPQDSKIKK
;
A
#
# COMPACT_ATOMS: atom_id res chain seq x y z
N MET A 1 10.07 -20.59 -9.77
CA MET A 1 8.71 -21.09 -9.50
C MET A 1 7.82 -19.86 -9.47
N SER A 2 6.74 -19.84 -10.25
CA SER A 2 5.72 -18.80 -10.12
C SER A 2 5.04 -18.98 -8.76
N ILE A 3 4.79 -17.87 -8.07
CA ILE A 3 4.03 -17.88 -6.83
C ILE A 3 2.58 -17.70 -7.27
N GLU A 4 1.76 -18.71 -7.00
CA GLU A 4 0.34 -18.66 -7.38
C GLU A 4 -0.44 -17.88 -6.31
N PRO A 5 -1.36 -17.00 -6.73
CA PRO A 5 -2.24 -16.30 -5.81
C PRO A 5 -3.25 -17.24 -5.16
N VAL A 6 -3.65 -16.92 -3.95
CA VAL A 6 -4.74 -17.58 -3.22
C VAL A 6 -5.82 -16.55 -2.91
N SER A 7 -7.08 -16.97 -2.87
CA SER A 7 -8.17 -16.08 -2.45
C SER A 7 -7.94 -15.64 -1.01
N THR A 8 -8.19 -14.36 -0.72
CA THR A 8 -8.04 -13.79 0.61
C THR A 8 -9.25 -12.94 0.98
N GLU A 9 -9.50 -12.84 2.28
CA GLU A 9 -10.54 -12.03 2.88
C GLU A 9 -9.97 -11.24 4.05
N VAL A 10 -10.31 -9.95 4.14
CA VAL A 10 -9.93 -9.10 5.26
C VAL A 10 -11.17 -8.43 5.81
N ILE A 11 -11.40 -8.61 7.11
CA ILE A 11 -12.52 -7.97 7.80
C ILE A 11 -12.11 -6.54 8.14
N VAL A 12 -12.90 -5.57 7.72
CA VAL A 12 -12.68 -4.15 7.99
C VAL A 12 -13.87 -3.55 8.75
N GLY A 13 -13.62 -2.49 9.50
CA GLY A 13 -14.65 -1.70 10.21
C GLY A 13 -15.72 -2.52 10.89
N ASP A 14 -16.94 -2.32 10.49
CA ASP A 14 -18.19 -2.88 11.03
C ASP A 14 -18.46 -4.36 10.66
N GLY A 15 -17.41 -5.12 10.39
CA GLY A 15 -17.50 -6.55 10.03
C GLY A 15 -17.68 -6.79 8.53
N LEU A 16 -17.50 -5.74 7.73
CA LEU A 16 -17.50 -5.82 6.28
C LEU A 16 -16.25 -6.57 5.79
N ILE A 17 -16.39 -7.41 4.78
CA ILE A 17 -15.31 -8.23 4.23
C ILE A 17 -14.89 -7.67 2.88
N LEU A 18 -13.61 -7.28 2.79
CA LEU A 18 -12.95 -7.04 1.51
C LEU A 18 -12.33 -8.33 1.00
N ARG A 19 -12.52 -8.62 -0.29
CA ARG A 19 -12.05 -9.86 -0.92
C ARG A 19 -11.09 -9.57 -2.07
N GLY A 20 -10.24 -10.53 -2.35
CA GLY A 20 -9.28 -10.45 -3.44
C GLY A 20 -8.30 -11.60 -3.44
N TYR A 21 -7.06 -11.31 -3.81
CA TYR A 21 -6.01 -12.29 -3.90
C TYR A 21 -4.79 -11.91 -3.08
N GLU A 22 -4.13 -12.93 -2.56
CA GLU A 22 -2.86 -12.82 -1.86
C GLU A 22 -1.81 -13.71 -2.54
N TRP A 23 -0.62 -13.18 -2.74
CA TRP A 23 0.59 -13.92 -3.10
C TRP A 23 1.38 -14.19 -1.81
N PRO A 24 1.26 -15.41 -1.24
CA PRO A 24 1.70 -15.71 0.13
C PRO A 24 3.21 -15.95 0.21
N THR A 25 3.99 -14.91 0.09
CA THR A 25 5.44 -14.96 0.36
C THR A 25 5.74 -14.73 1.85
N ARG A 26 7.02 -14.88 2.26
CA ARG A 26 7.48 -14.52 3.60
C ARG A 26 7.97 -13.08 3.71
N GLY A 27 7.91 -12.31 2.63
CA GLY A 27 8.41 -10.94 2.59
C GLY A 27 7.45 -9.94 3.19
N ALA A 28 7.88 -8.68 3.15
CA ALA A 28 7.09 -7.55 3.63
C ALA A 28 5.77 -7.41 2.87
N PRO A 29 4.65 -7.11 3.55
CA PRO A 29 3.35 -6.98 2.91
C PRO A 29 3.23 -5.70 2.11
N VAL A 30 2.64 -5.81 0.92
CA VAL A 30 2.26 -4.70 0.05
C VAL A 30 0.78 -4.86 -0.29
N VAL A 31 -0.02 -3.88 0.09
CA VAL A 31 -1.44 -3.80 -0.23
C VAL A 31 -1.62 -3.00 -1.52
N LEU A 32 -2.40 -3.53 -2.45
CA LEU A 32 -2.80 -2.86 -3.69
C LEU A 32 -4.28 -2.53 -3.63
N LEU A 33 -4.64 -1.26 -3.91
CA LEU A 33 -6.02 -0.78 -3.96
C LEU A 33 -6.28 -0.06 -5.29
N HIS A 34 -7.26 -0.55 -6.04
CA HIS A 34 -7.66 0.02 -7.34
C HIS A 34 -8.42 1.35 -7.18
N ASP A 35 -8.68 2.07 -8.28
CA ASP A 35 -9.51 3.27 -8.29
C ASP A 35 -11.00 2.91 -8.35
N HIS A 36 -11.87 3.86 -8.08
CA HIS A 36 -13.32 3.67 -7.92
C HIS A 36 -14.05 3.12 -9.15
N ASP A 37 -13.54 3.35 -10.34
CA ASP A 37 -14.19 2.96 -11.59
C ASP A 37 -13.55 1.68 -12.18
N ASP A 38 -12.66 1.01 -11.41
CA ASP A 38 -11.90 -0.16 -11.80
C ASP A 38 -12.12 -1.34 -10.82
N ASP A 39 -11.31 -2.38 -10.98
CA ASP A 39 -11.27 -3.57 -10.15
C ASP A 39 -9.82 -4.02 -9.89
N LEU A 40 -9.65 -5.12 -9.17
CA LEU A 40 -8.32 -5.64 -8.83
C LEU A 40 -7.50 -6.09 -10.04
N ASP A 41 -8.13 -6.41 -11.18
CA ASP A 41 -7.45 -6.85 -12.41
C ASP A 41 -6.74 -5.67 -13.11
N ALA A 42 -7.10 -4.42 -12.78
CA ALA A 42 -6.45 -3.23 -13.33
C ALA A 42 -4.94 -3.15 -13.04
N TRP A 43 -4.44 -3.84 -12.03
CA TRP A 43 -3.02 -3.88 -11.71
C TRP A 43 -2.16 -4.64 -12.71
N HIS A 44 -2.78 -5.44 -13.61
CA HIS A 44 -2.11 -6.27 -14.61
C HIS A 44 -1.05 -7.18 -13.97
N ASP A 45 0.22 -7.00 -14.33
CA ASP A 45 1.32 -7.86 -13.87
C ASP A 45 2.00 -7.37 -12.57
N LEU A 46 1.60 -6.20 -12.01
CA LEU A 46 2.31 -5.59 -10.87
C LEU A 46 2.34 -6.51 -9.64
N ASP A 47 1.22 -7.14 -9.33
CA ASP A 47 1.09 -8.02 -8.17
C ASP A 47 2.02 -9.25 -8.27
N GLY A 48 2.01 -9.94 -9.42
CA GLY A 48 2.89 -11.06 -9.70
C GLY A 48 4.37 -10.68 -9.73
N GLU A 49 4.71 -9.52 -10.30
CA GLU A 49 6.07 -9.00 -10.35
C GLU A 49 6.59 -8.67 -8.95
N LEU A 50 5.80 -8.00 -8.10
CA LEU A 50 6.17 -7.74 -6.71
C LEU A 50 6.32 -9.05 -5.91
N ALA A 51 5.43 -10.02 -6.10
CA ALA A 51 5.53 -11.32 -5.46
C ALA A 51 6.80 -12.07 -5.89
N THR A 52 7.15 -12.06 -7.17
CA THR A 52 8.38 -12.63 -7.71
C THR A 52 9.63 -11.97 -7.10
N ASN A 53 9.55 -10.69 -6.76
CA ASN A 53 10.58 -9.95 -6.04
C ASN A 53 10.54 -10.15 -4.51
N GLY A 54 9.73 -11.08 -4.02
CA GLY A 54 9.72 -11.55 -2.64
C GLY A 54 8.77 -10.82 -1.71
N PHE A 55 7.96 -9.87 -2.17
CA PHE A 55 6.94 -9.22 -1.36
C PHE A 55 5.71 -10.12 -1.18
N ARG A 56 5.08 -10.06 -0.01
CA ARG A 56 3.72 -10.57 0.19
C ARG A 56 2.77 -9.54 -0.40
N VAL A 57 2.05 -9.90 -1.44
CA VAL A 57 1.13 -8.96 -2.10
C VAL A 57 -0.30 -9.30 -1.73
N ILE A 58 -1.07 -8.28 -1.36
CA ILE A 58 -2.49 -8.38 -1.00
C ILE A 58 -3.24 -7.41 -1.92
N ASN A 59 -3.87 -7.92 -2.96
CA ASN A 59 -4.63 -7.17 -3.95
C ASN A 59 -6.11 -7.35 -3.67
N LEU A 60 -6.82 -6.28 -3.27
CA LEU A 60 -8.19 -6.33 -2.78
C LEU A 60 -9.12 -5.46 -3.61
N GLU A 61 -10.34 -5.95 -3.78
CA GLU A 61 -11.48 -5.17 -4.20
C GLU A 61 -11.91 -4.18 -3.13
N LEU A 62 -12.17 -2.93 -3.51
CA LEU A 62 -12.79 -1.95 -2.63
C LEU A 62 -14.21 -2.37 -2.24
N ARG A 63 -14.76 -1.76 -1.19
CA ARG A 63 -16.17 -1.91 -0.78
C ARG A 63 -17.10 -1.79 -2.00
N GLY A 64 -18.00 -2.76 -2.17
CA GLY A 64 -19.00 -2.77 -3.23
C GLY A 64 -18.45 -3.03 -4.64
N HIS A 65 -17.18 -3.45 -4.76
CA HIS A 65 -16.57 -3.90 -6.01
C HIS A 65 -16.35 -5.41 -5.98
N GLY A 66 -16.40 -6.04 -7.15
CA GLY A 66 -16.17 -7.47 -7.30
C GLY A 66 -16.98 -8.32 -6.33
N LEU A 67 -16.29 -9.07 -5.48
CA LEU A 67 -16.89 -9.91 -4.44
C LEU A 67 -16.84 -9.30 -3.03
N SER A 68 -16.30 -8.09 -2.87
CA SER A 68 -16.27 -7.39 -1.59
C SER A 68 -17.67 -6.97 -1.14
N ASP A 69 -17.92 -7.00 0.18
CA ASP A 69 -19.22 -6.65 0.75
C ASP A 69 -19.53 -5.15 0.61
N GLY A 70 -20.80 -4.80 0.82
CA GLY A 70 -21.31 -3.43 0.89
C GLY A 70 -21.66 -2.83 -0.45
N GLU A 71 -21.90 -1.52 -0.45
CA GLU A 71 -22.16 -0.71 -1.64
C GLU A 71 -20.97 0.23 -1.88
N ALA A 72 -20.66 0.48 -3.15
CA ALA A 72 -19.57 1.38 -3.53
C ALA A 72 -19.84 2.81 -3.03
N ASP A 73 -18.96 3.32 -2.18
CA ASP A 73 -19.04 4.68 -1.64
C ASP A 73 -17.63 5.29 -1.53
N ARG A 74 -17.38 6.34 -2.29
CA ARG A 74 -16.10 7.08 -2.28
C ARG A 74 -15.75 7.65 -0.90
N ASN A 75 -16.75 7.93 -0.06
CA ASN A 75 -16.51 8.52 1.26
C ASN A 75 -15.99 7.51 2.29
N THR A 76 -16.14 6.21 2.05
CA THR A 76 -15.69 5.17 2.98
C THR A 76 -14.28 4.67 2.71
N VAL A 77 -13.68 4.99 1.57
CA VAL A 77 -12.35 4.51 1.17
C VAL A 77 -11.30 4.77 2.25
N LEU A 78 -11.31 5.96 2.84
CA LEU A 78 -10.34 6.32 3.87
C LEU A 78 -10.51 5.43 5.11
N SER A 79 -11.73 5.35 5.66
CA SER A 79 -12.02 4.57 6.88
C SER A 79 -11.82 3.06 6.67
N ASP A 80 -12.20 2.54 5.51
CA ASP A 80 -12.02 1.13 5.17
C ASP A 80 -10.52 0.80 5.02
N THR A 81 -9.76 1.69 4.39
CA THR A 81 -8.31 1.51 4.26
C THR A 81 -7.61 1.60 5.62
N GLU A 82 -8.01 2.52 6.51
CA GLU A 82 -7.46 2.59 7.86
C GLU A 82 -7.70 1.30 8.65
N ALA A 83 -8.92 0.75 8.58
CA ALA A 83 -9.24 -0.53 9.20
C ALA A 83 -8.44 -1.68 8.58
N LEU A 84 -8.36 -1.75 7.25
CA LEU A 84 -7.55 -2.73 6.51
C LEU A 84 -6.08 -2.69 6.92
N LEU A 85 -5.47 -1.51 6.91
CA LEU A 85 -4.05 -1.35 7.25
C LEU A 85 -3.77 -1.74 8.70
N LYS A 86 -4.70 -1.47 9.60
CA LYS A 86 -4.61 -1.90 11.00
C LYS A 86 -4.58 -3.42 11.13
N GLU A 87 -5.49 -4.13 10.44
CA GLU A 87 -5.53 -5.59 10.47
C GLU A 87 -4.27 -6.21 9.84
N VAL A 88 -3.88 -5.76 8.66
CA VAL A 88 -2.67 -6.25 7.99
C VAL A 88 -1.42 -5.98 8.83
N LYS A 89 -1.31 -4.78 9.44
CA LYS A 89 -0.16 -4.39 10.27
C LYS A 89 -0.07 -5.24 11.55
N ASN A 90 -1.20 -5.59 12.16
CA ASN A 90 -1.24 -6.45 13.34
C ASN A 90 -0.67 -7.83 13.05
N VAL A 91 -0.90 -8.36 11.85
CA VAL A 91 -0.46 -9.72 11.47
C VAL A 91 0.95 -9.73 10.89
N TRP A 92 1.28 -8.76 10.03
CA TRP A 92 2.46 -8.80 9.17
C TRP A 92 3.48 -7.68 9.45
N GLY A 93 3.19 -6.76 10.35
CA GLY A 93 4.07 -5.64 10.70
C GLY A 93 4.04 -4.48 9.69
N PRO A 94 5.18 -3.85 9.40
CA PRO A 94 5.28 -2.72 8.48
C PRO A 94 4.74 -3.02 7.08
N ILE A 95 3.98 -2.07 6.52
CA ILE A 95 3.20 -2.25 5.28
C ILE A 95 3.66 -1.27 4.20
N GLY A 96 3.69 -1.74 2.94
CA GLY A 96 3.60 -0.93 1.74
C GLY A 96 2.15 -0.79 1.28
N LEU A 97 1.76 0.39 0.83
CA LEU A 97 0.46 0.66 0.23
C LEU A 97 0.66 1.24 -1.16
N CYS A 98 0.03 0.65 -2.17
CA CYS A 98 0.04 1.15 -3.53
C CYS A 98 -1.39 1.40 -4.00
N ALA A 99 -1.65 2.58 -4.53
CA ALA A 99 -2.95 2.96 -5.08
C ALA A 99 -2.76 3.89 -6.29
N TYR A 100 -3.80 4.11 -7.05
CA TYR A 100 -3.78 5.05 -8.17
C TYR A 100 -5.03 5.92 -8.23
N GLY A 101 -5.03 6.94 -9.07
CA GLY A 101 -6.18 7.79 -9.35
C GLY A 101 -6.67 8.58 -8.13
N ASP A 102 -7.98 8.64 -7.95
CA ASP A 102 -8.63 9.34 -6.85
C ASP A 102 -8.40 8.66 -5.50
N VAL A 103 -8.36 7.33 -5.48
CA VAL A 103 -8.02 6.56 -4.27
C VAL A 103 -6.63 6.93 -3.78
N ALA A 104 -5.61 6.99 -4.66
CA ALA A 104 -4.27 7.41 -4.26
C ALA A 104 -4.23 8.81 -3.66
N ALA A 105 -5.03 9.75 -4.19
CA ALA A 105 -5.13 11.10 -3.64
C ALA A 105 -5.86 11.13 -2.28
N THR A 106 -6.95 10.35 -2.14
CA THR A 106 -7.70 10.21 -0.89
C THR A 106 -6.85 9.64 0.24
N LEU A 107 -6.01 8.64 -0.04
CA LEU A 107 -5.17 8.00 0.96
C LEU A 107 -4.02 8.90 1.49
N CYS A 108 -3.84 10.10 0.92
CA CYS A 108 -2.95 11.11 1.53
C CYS A 108 -3.48 11.64 2.88
N PHE A 109 -4.75 11.39 3.22
CA PHE A 109 -5.39 11.81 4.46
C PHE A 109 -5.45 10.71 5.54
N LEU A 110 -4.88 9.53 5.32
CA LEU A 110 -4.80 8.46 6.32
C LEU A 110 -4.29 8.98 7.67
N ASP A 111 -4.89 8.54 8.76
CA ASP A 111 -4.42 8.85 10.11
C ASP A 111 -2.99 8.35 10.33
N SER A 112 -2.20 9.10 11.09
CA SER A 112 -0.80 8.76 11.38
C SER A 112 -0.62 7.41 12.08
N LEU A 113 -1.61 6.99 12.87
CA LEU A 113 -1.59 5.69 13.57
C LEU A 113 -1.77 4.50 12.62
N CYS A 114 -2.52 4.73 11.52
CA CYS A 114 -2.76 3.73 10.48
C CYS A 114 -1.77 3.84 9.32
N ALA A 115 -0.91 4.87 9.31
CA ALA A 115 -0.03 5.18 8.19
C ALA A 115 0.85 3.98 7.78
N PRO A 116 0.97 3.69 6.48
CA PRO A 116 1.90 2.69 5.98
C PRO A 116 3.35 3.18 6.11
N THR A 117 4.31 2.24 6.14
CA THR A 117 5.74 2.57 6.08
C THR A 117 6.12 3.16 4.73
N VAL A 118 5.52 2.63 3.66
CA VAL A 118 5.69 3.12 2.29
C VAL A 118 4.33 3.35 1.66
N GLN A 119 4.14 4.51 1.03
CA GLN A 119 2.95 4.79 0.22
C GLN A 119 3.33 5.17 -1.20
N ILE A 120 2.76 4.48 -2.16
CA ILE A 120 2.99 4.68 -3.60
C ILE A 120 1.70 5.14 -4.23
N GLY A 121 1.72 6.33 -4.84
CA GLY A 121 0.61 6.89 -5.60
C GLY A 121 0.93 6.95 -7.08
N ILE A 122 0.17 6.23 -7.91
CA ILE A 122 0.34 6.26 -9.36
C ILE A 122 -0.71 7.17 -9.96
N SER A 123 -0.25 8.26 -10.59
CA SER A 123 -1.13 9.27 -11.19
C SER A 123 -2.24 9.74 -10.25
N PRO A 124 -1.95 10.14 -8.99
CA PRO A 124 -2.97 10.55 -8.06
C PRO A 124 -3.75 11.75 -8.60
N GLN A 125 -5.07 11.68 -8.52
CA GLN A 125 -5.98 12.69 -9.06
C GLN A 125 -7.06 13.02 -8.03
N PRO A 126 -6.95 14.14 -7.31
CA PRO A 126 -7.96 14.53 -6.35
C PRO A 126 -9.27 14.86 -7.07
N SER A 127 -10.35 14.22 -6.64
CA SER A 127 -11.71 14.44 -7.17
C SER A 127 -12.32 15.79 -6.75
N THR A 128 -11.69 16.51 -5.83
CA THR A 128 -12.18 17.78 -5.29
C THR A 128 -11.11 18.85 -5.36
N ASP A 129 -11.54 20.12 -5.58
CA ASP A 129 -10.68 21.31 -5.49
C ASP A 129 -10.32 21.70 -4.03
N LYS A 130 -10.56 20.81 -3.07
CA LYS A 130 -10.17 21.05 -1.67
C LYS A 130 -8.66 21.11 -1.57
N PRO A 131 -8.11 22.06 -0.79
CA PRO A 131 -6.70 22.06 -0.49
C PRO A 131 -6.29 20.69 0.09
N LEU A 132 -5.27 20.09 -0.48
CA LEU A 132 -4.66 18.89 0.07
C LEU A 132 -3.82 19.31 1.29
N ASP A 133 -4.49 19.49 2.42
CA ASP A 133 -3.83 19.72 3.70
C ASP A 133 -3.47 18.35 4.28
N GLY A 134 -2.52 17.71 3.60
CA GLY A 134 -2.09 16.35 3.93
C GLY A 134 -1.51 16.26 5.33
N THR A 135 -1.97 15.30 6.09
CA THR A 135 -1.40 14.99 7.40
C THR A 135 0.08 14.71 7.24
N GLN A 136 0.93 15.48 7.89
CA GLN A 136 2.39 15.26 7.87
C GLN A 136 2.68 13.96 8.62
N ARG A 137 3.07 12.93 7.90
CA ARG A 137 3.45 11.61 8.45
C ARG A 137 4.95 11.43 8.28
N PRO A 138 5.76 11.78 9.29
CA PRO A 138 7.22 11.84 9.17
C PRO A 138 7.86 10.49 8.86
N ASP A 139 7.23 9.39 9.29
CA ASP A 139 7.76 8.03 9.18
C ASP A 139 7.32 7.30 7.90
N THR A 140 6.46 7.91 7.07
CA THR A 140 6.06 7.33 5.78
C THR A 140 7.00 7.82 4.67
N ALA A 141 7.51 6.87 3.87
CA ALA A 141 8.18 7.17 2.62
C ALA A 141 7.19 7.18 1.46
N TYR A 142 7.21 8.24 0.64
CA TYR A 142 6.26 8.42 -0.46
C TYR A 142 6.94 8.32 -1.82
N LEU A 143 6.33 7.56 -2.74
CA LEU A 143 6.65 7.58 -4.15
C LEU A 143 5.42 8.02 -4.93
N VAL A 144 5.52 9.11 -5.69
CA VAL A 144 4.47 9.53 -6.61
C VAL A 144 4.97 9.40 -8.03
N MET A 145 4.21 8.68 -8.85
CA MET A 145 4.53 8.41 -10.25
C MET A 145 3.48 9.05 -11.17
N SER A 146 3.89 9.61 -12.32
CA SER A 146 2.96 10.23 -13.27
C SER A 146 3.49 10.24 -14.69
N GLY A 147 2.59 10.03 -15.66
CA GLY A 147 2.85 10.36 -17.06
C GLY A 147 2.72 11.87 -17.29
N THR A 148 3.68 12.48 -17.99
CA THR A 148 3.73 13.94 -18.20
C THR A 148 3.09 14.41 -19.50
N GLY A 149 2.52 13.51 -20.29
CA GLY A 149 1.89 13.85 -21.57
C GLY A 149 0.49 14.46 -21.46
N ASP A 150 -0.13 14.42 -20.28
CA ASP A 150 -1.36 15.14 -19.92
C ASP A 150 -1.02 16.19 -18.86
N LYS A 151 -0.97 17.44 -19.27
CA LYS A 151 -0.59 18.56 -18.39
C LYS A 151 -1.50 18.71 -17.16
N LYS A 152 -2.82 18.59 -17.35
CA LYS A 152 -3.79 18.74 -16.25
C LYS A 152 -3.59 17.64 -15.20
N ARG A 153 -3.48 16.38 -15.63
CA ARG A 153 -3.26 15.23 -14.73
C ARG A 153 -1.92 15.31 -14.04
N THR A 154 -0.88 15.75 -14.74
CA THR A 154 0.46 15.97 -14.15
C THR A 154 0.42 17.05 -13.06
N GLU A 155 -0.28 18.16 -13.29
CA GLU A 155 -0.46 19.22 -12.30
C GLU A 155 -1.23 18.73 -11.06
N GLN A 156 -2.30 17.94 -11.24
CA GLN A 156 -3.04 17.32 -10.13
C GLN A 156 -2.17 16.38 -9.31
N ALA A 157 -1.42 15.48 -9.96
CA ALA A 157 -0.48 14.60 -9.26
C ALA A 157 0.61 15.40 -8.53
N ARG A 158 1.04 16.53 -9.11
CA ARG A 158 2.04 17.40 -8.48
C ARG A 158 1.50 18.09 -7.24
N LEU A 159 0.24 18.54 -7.24
CA LEU A 159 -0.42 19.10 -6.05
C LEU A 159 -0.45 18.08 -4.91
N VAL A 160 -0.79 16.82 -5.22
CA VAL A 160 -0.73 15.72 -4.23
C VAL A 160 0.70 15.56 -3.71
N PHE A 161 1.68 15.45 -4.60
CA PHE A 161 3.08 15.30 -4.22
C PHE A 161 3.54 16.44 -3.30
N ASP A 162 3.21 17.69 -3.62
CA ASP A 162 3.65 18.86 -2.86
C ASP A 162 3.04 18.90 -1.45
N SER A 163 1.85 18.33 -1.25
CA SER A 163 1.17 18.22 0.06
C SER A 163 1.76 17.16 0.99
N LEU A 164 2.52 16.18 0.46
CA LEU A 164 3.09 15.09 1.24
C LEU A 164 4.28 15.54 2.10
N GLY A 165 4.60 14.75 3.13
CA GLY A 165 5.72 14.96 4.02
C GLY A 165 7.10 15.00 3.34
N ARG A 166 8.17 15.15 4.12
CA ARG A 166 9.53 15.40 3.58
C ARG A 166 10.15 14.20 2.87
N ASN A 167 9.81 12.99 3.30
CA ASN A 167 10.40 11.76 2.75
C ASN A 167 9.64 11.32 1.49
N LYS A 168 9.84 12.03 0.39
CA LYS A 168 9.09 11.81 -0.84
C LYS A 168 9.95 11.84 -2.09
N LEU A 169 9.60 11.01 -3.07
CA LEU A 169 10.22 10.93 -4.38
C LEU A 169 9.17 11.11 -5.47
N TRP A 170 9.50 11.90 -6.49
CA TRP A 170 8.73 12.06 -7.72
C TRP A 170 9.39 11.27 -8.85
N ALA A 171 8.64 10.36 -9.48
CA ALA A 171 9.04 9.67 -10.69
C ALA A 171 8.08 10.02 -11.83
N SER A 172 8.60 10.34 -13.01
CA SER A 172 7.77 10.69 -14.16
C SER A 172 8.37 10.23 -15.48
N VAL A 173 7.50 9.96 -16.42
CA VAL A 173 7.87 9.53 -17.78
C VAL A 173 7.05 10.28 -18.82
N ALA A 174 7.62 10.53 -19.99
CA ALA A 174 6.94 11.19 -21.12
C ALA A 174 5.88 10.26 -21.73
N SER A 175 4.70 10.18 -21.10
CA SER A 175 3.58 9.34 -21.49
C SER A 175 2.27 10.06 -21.26
N LYS A 176 1.24 9.73 -22.07
CA LYS A 176 -0.16 10.15 -21.84
C LYS A 176 -0.91 9.17 -20.95
N GLN A 177 -0.41 7.95 -20.81
CA GLN A 177 -0.98 6.94 -19.92
C GLN A 177 -0.86 7.37 -18.48
N GLN A 178 -1.83 6.97 -17.66
CA GLN A 178 -1.93 7.25 -16.25
C GLN A 178 -2.35 5.94 -15.52
N GLY A 179 -2.25 5.93 -14.19
CA GLY A 179 -2.62 4.75 -13.42
C GLY A 179 -1.85 3.49 -13.84
N PRO A 180 -2.46 2.30 -13.79
CA PRO A 180 -1.81 1.05 -14.14
C PRO A 180 -1.35 0.97 -15.60
N GLU A 181 -2.05 1.59 -16.56
CA GLU A 181 -1.60 1.62 -17.97
C GLU A 181 -0.25 2.33 -18.13
N LEU A 182 0.10 3.22 -17.21
CA LEU A 182 1.42 3.83 -17.20
C LEU A 182 2.51 2.77 -16.96
N LEU A 183 2.27 1.84 -16.03
CA LEU A 183 3.17 0.73 -15.72
C LEU A 183 3.24 -0.27 -16.87
N GLN A 184 2.10 -0.62 -17.45
CA GLN A 184 2.02 -1.52 -18.60
C GLN A 184 2.81 -0.98 -19.80
N LYS A 185 2.70 0.32 -20.07
CA LYS A 185 3.44 0.98 -21.16
C LYS A 185 4.92 1.17 -20.86
N HIS A 186 5.27 1.30 -19.60
CA HIS A 186 6.62 1.58 -19.12
C HIS A 186 7.02 0.59 -18.00
N PRO A 187 7.27 -0.70 -18.31
CA PRO A 187 7.50 -1.75 -17.31
C PRO A 187 8.69 -1.48 -16.37
N HIS A 188 9.68 -0.66 -16.78
CA HIS A 188 10.78 -0.28 -15.90
C HIS A 188 10.32 0.45 -14.63
N LEU A 189 9.15 1.10 -14.64
CA LEU A 189 8.57 1.75 -13.45
C LEU A 189 8.21 0.75 -12.37
N ILE A 190 7.91 -0.52 -12.71
CA ILE A 190 7.72 -1.60 -11.74
C ILE A 190 9.05 -1.87 -10.99
N GLY A 191 10.17 -1.80 -11.71
CA GLY A 191 11.49 -1.85 -11.10
C GLY A 191 11.75 -0.70 -10.12
N ASP A 192 11.32 0.51 -10.45
CA ASP A 192 11.43 1.66 -9.55
C ASP A 192 10.58 1.49 -8.29
N ILE A 193 9.35 0.99 -8.43
CA ILE A 193 8.48 0.60 -7.29
C ILE A 193 9.18 -0.43 -6.41
N THR A 194 9.68 -1.50 -7.01
CA THR A 194 10.38 -2.59 -6.33
C THR A 194 11.59 -2.07 -5.53
N LEU A 195 12.43 -1.26 -6.16
CA LEU A 195 13.61 -0.67 -5.50
C LEU A 195 13.23 0.27 -4.35
N PHE A 196 12.15 1.03 -4.52
CA PHE A 196 11.65 1.91 -3.46
C PHE A 196 11.14 1.12 -2.26
N LEU A 197 10.37 0.06 -2.48
CA LEU A 197 9.92 -0.86 -1.44
C LEU A 197 11.10 -1.56 -0.75
N GLN A 198 12.08 -2.04 -1.51
CA GLN A 198 13.29 -2.67 -0.95
C GLN A 198 14.07 -1.70 -0.06
N ARG A 199 14.14 -0.44 -0.43
CA ARG A 199 14.88 0.58 0.33
C ARG A 199 14.22 0.95 1.65
N TYR A 200 12.90 1.11 1.68
CA TYR A 200 12.19 1.70 2.82
C TYR A 200 11.34 0.71 3.60
N LEU A 201 10.74 -0.28 2.94
CA LEU A 201 9.85 -1.25 3.59
C LEU A 201 10.61 -2.45 4.13
N VAL A 202 11.51 -3.05 3.35
CA VAL A 202 12.19 -4.29 3.74
C VAL A 202 13.00 -4.13 5.03
N PRO A 203 13.81 -3.08 5.24
CA PRO A 203 14.54 -2.90 6.49
C PRO A 203 13.60 -2.82 7.70
N ALA A 204 12.53 -2.04 7.61
CA ALA A 204 11.55 -1.90 8.69
C ALA A 204 10.87 -3.24 9.02
N HIS A 205 10.55 -4.04 8.01
CA HIS A 205 9.95 -5.36 8.18
C HIS A 205 10.91 -6.36 8.85
N LEU A 206 12.18 -6.37 8.47
CA LEU A 206 13.21 -7.22 9.08
C LEU A 206 13.44 -6.85 10.55
N ASP A 207 13.48 -5.57 10.89
CA ASP A 207 13.61 -5.09 12.27
C ASP A 207 12.38 -5.51 13.11
N TRP A 208 11.19 -5.42 12.55
CA TRP A 208 9.97 -5.90 13.20
C TRP A 208 10.02 -7.41 13.45
N GLN A 209 10.39 -8.22 12.45
CA GLN A 209 10.51 -9.68 12.59
C GLN A 209 11.51 -10.07 13.69
N LYS A 210 12.65 -9.37 13.73
CA LYS A 210 13.66 -9.59 14.77
C LYS A 210 13.11 -9.29 16.16
N THR A 211 12.43 -8.16 16.32
CA THR A 211 11.84 -7.76 17.61
C THR A 211 10.78 -8.76 18.07
N ALA A 212 9.92 -9.23 17.16
CA ALA A 212 8.92 -10.25 17.47
C ALA A 212 9.55 -11.56 17.92
N LEU A 213 10.62 -12.00 17.26
CA LEU A 213 11.36 -13.20 17.64
C LEU A 213 12.01 -13.08 19.03
N ASP A 214 12.66 -11.94 19.32
CA ASP A 214 13.29 -11.67 20.61
C ASP A 214 12.26 -11.69 21.75
N GLN A 215 11.04 -11.19 21.52
CA GLN A 215 9.93 -11.26 22.49
C GLN A 215 9.54 -12.71 22.78
N VAL A 216 9.33 -13.53 21.77
CA VAL A 216 8.97 -14.95 21.93
C VAL A 216 10.06 -15.69 22.71
N ILE A 217 11.32 -15.47 22.41
CA ILE A 217 12.46 -16.09 23.11
C ILE A 217 12.47 -15.68 24.59
N SER A 218 12.23 -14.39 24.90
CA SER A 218 12.22 -13.89 26.29
C SER A 218 11.08 -14.48 27.12
N GLU A 219 9.91 -14.70 26.52
CA GLU A 219 8.75 -15.30 27.18
C GLU A 219 8.89 -16.82 27.41
N THR A 220 9.63 -17.49 26.53
CA THR A 220 9.82 -18.94 26.60
C THR A 220 11.04 -19.39 27.42
N THR A 221 11.95 -18.44 27.76
CA THR A 221 13.11 -18.76 28.59
C THR A 221 12.68 -18.83 30.06
N PRO A 222 12.85 -19.99 30.77
CA PRO A 222 12.50 -20.10 32.19
C PRO A 222 13.32 -19.08 33.00
N GLN A 223 12.66 -18.25 33.78
CA GLN A 223 13.36 -17.49 34.82
C GLN A 223 13.94 -18.50 35.81
N ASP A 224 15.28 -18.67 35.79
CA ASP A 224 15.97 -19.43 36.81
C ASP A 224 15.52 -18.95 38.18
N SER A 225 14.68 -19.74 38.84
CA SER A 225 14.30 -19.51 40.21
C SER A 225 15.58 -19.49 41.04
N LYS A 226 15.98 -18.31 41.50
CA LYS A 226 17.03 -18.16 42.52
C LYS A 226 16.65 -19.01 43.72
N ILE A 227 17.12 -20.25 43.78
CA ILE A 227 17.14 -21.02 44.99
C ILE A 227 18.07 -20.28 45.95
N LYS A 228 17.47 -19.49 46.82
CA LYS A 228 18.19 -18.98 47.99
C LYS A 228 18.54 -20.18 48.89
N LYS A 229 19.82 -20.40 49.02
CA LYS A 229 20.37 -21.23 50.12
C LYS A 229 20.34 -20.40 51.39
#